data_72c3d7d55bb3ae7dee3945b1a63156ba
#
_entry.id   72c3d7d55bb3ae7dee3945b1a63156ba
#
_cell.length_a   1.000
_cell.length_b   1.000
_cell.length_c   1.000
_cell.angle_alpha   90.00
_cell.angle_beta   90.00
_cell.angle_gamma   90.00
#
_symmetry.space_group_name_H-M   'P 1'
#
loop_
_entity.id
_entity.type
_entity.pdbx_description
1 polymer ?
#
loop_
_entity_poly.entity_id
_entity_poly.type
_entity_poly.pdbx_seq_one_letter_code
_entity_poly.pdbx_strand_id
1 'polypeptide(L)'
;MPLYICTACGTQYPESAQPPAQCPICEEERQYVPPRGQTWTTLPALQQSHMNAFHEYDTGIIGIGAGFAIGQRAILVQTEGGNILWDCVATLDPATVSLIKGLGGLKAIAISHPHFYTTMNEWAQAFGCPIHLHAADQEWIMRKGPAIKLWQGDTFKLWDGVTLVRCGGHFPGGTVKR
;
A
#
# COMPACT_ATOMS: atom_id res chain seq x y z
N MET A 1 21.33 -6.11 -1.25
CA MET A 1 21.27 -5.22 -0.05
C MET A 1 19.84 -5.24 0.49
N PRO A 2 19.60 -4.92 1.79
CA PRO A 2 18.24 -4.93 2.32
C PRO A 2 17.38 -3.78 1.78
N LEU A 3 16.07 -4.05 1.68
CA LEU A 3 15.03 -3.06 1.44
C LEU A 3 14.44 -2.69 2.81
N TYR A 4 14.83 -1.55 3.35
CA TYR A 4 14.38 -1.13 4.67
C TYR A 4 12.94 -0.64 4.66
N ILE A 5 12.21 -0.95 5.73
CA ILE A 5 10.83 -0.54 5.97
C ILE A 5 10.78 0.30 7.25
N CYS A 6 10.20 1.49 7.18
CA CYS A 6 9.97 2.32 8.35
C CYS A 6 8.93 1.65 9.26
N THR A 7 9.27 1.43 10.54
CA THR A 7 8.34 0.77 11.47
C THR A 7 7.21 1.69 11.94
N ALA A 8 7.29 3.00 11.71
CA ALA A 8 6.24 3.94 12.06
C ALA A 8 5.14 4.01 10.99
N CYS A 9 5.47 4.07 9.69
CA CYS A 9 4.48 4.20 8.61
C CYS A 9 4.44 3.01 7.63
N GLY A 10 5.36 2.05 7.73
CA GLY A 10 5.39 0.88 6.85
C GLY A 10 6.00 1.13 5.46
N THR A 11 6.43 2.35 5.14
CA THR A 11 7.00 2.67 3.82
C THR A 11 8.33 1.96 3.60
N GLN A 12 8.46 1.32 2.44
CA GLN A 12 9.67 0.63 2.01
C GLN A 12 10.54 1.54 1.14
N TYR A 13 11.85 1.47 1.38
CA TYR A 13 12.87 2.26 0.71
C TYR A 13 13.68 1.41 -0.28
N PRO A 14 14.42 2.06 -1.22
CA PRO A 14 15.33 1.35 -2.12
C PRO A 14 16.39 0.55 -1.36
N GLU A 15 16.99 -0.40 -2.04
CA GLU A 15 18.13 -1.15 -1.50
C GLU A 15 19.26 -0.24 -1.03
N SER A 16 19.74 -0.45 0.18
CA SER A 16 20.87 0.29 0.74
C SER A 16 21.63 -0.53 1.78
N ALA A 17 22.89 -0.19 2.03
CA ALA A 17 23.71 -0.85 3.05
C ALA A 17 23.29 -0.45 4.47
N GLN A 18 22.75 0.74 4.63
CA GLN A 18 22.27 1.30 5.90
C GLN A 18 20.85 1.80 5.74
N PRO A 19 20.01 1.80 6.80
CA PRO A 19 18.70 2.38 6.73
C PRO A 19 18.78 3.90 6.46
N PRO A 20 17.73 4.50 5.88
CA PRO A 20 17.64 5.95 5.74
C PRO A 20 17.78 6.65 7.10
N ALA A 21 18.37 7.84 7.12
CA ALA A 21 18.53 8.61 8.35
C ALA A 21 17.17 9.02 8.94
N GLN A 22 16.18 9.26 8.07
CA GLN A 22 14.84 9.69 8.43
C GLN A 22 13.82 9.25 7.36
N CYS A 23 12.53 9.32 7.70
CA CYS A 23 11.43 8.98 6.78
C CYS A 23 10.62 10.24 6.49
N PRO A 24 10.74 10.87 5.30
CA PRO A 24 9.99 12.08 4.96
C PRO A 24 8.47 11.95 5.11
N ILE A 25 7.90 10.75 4.84
CA ILE A 25 6.47 10.51 5.04
C ILE A 25 6.08 10.62 6.52
N CYS A 26 6.97 10.24 7.46
CA CYS A 26 6.72 10.40 8.89
C CYS A 26 7.01 11.81 9.41
N GLU A 27 7.72 12.64 8.66
CA GLU A 27 7.96 14.04 9.00
C GLU A 27 6.75 14.93 8.66
N GLU A 28 5.80 14.42 7.92
CA GLU A 28 4.51 15.09 7.74
C GLU A 28 3.82 15.21 9.11
N GLU A 29 3.43 16.43 9.49
CA GLU A 29 3.00 16.78 10.86
C GLU A 29 1.79 16.00 11.38
N ARG A 30 0.98 15.42 10.50
CA ARG A 30 -0.20 14.62 10.82
C ARG A 30 0.10 13.14 11.02
N GLN A 31 1.35 12.72 10.75
CA GLN A 31 1.76 11.34 10.93
C GLN A 31 2.13 11.06 12.39
N TYR A 32 1.50 10.04 12.97
CA TYR A 32 1.92 9.57 14.29
C TYR A 32 3.27 8.86 14.21
N VAL A 33 4.21 9.31 15.02
CA VAL A 33 5.49 8.64 15.26
C VAL A 33 5.57 8.27 16.75
N PRO A 34 5.92 7.01 17.09
CA PRO A 34 6.06 6.61 18.49
C PRO A 34 7.06 7.48 19.24
N PRO A 35 6.87 7.72 20.56
CA PRO A 35 7.80 8.53 21.37
C PRO A 35 9.27 8.09 21.32
N ARG A 36 9.53 6.80 21.06
CA ARG A 36 10.89 6.24 20.89
C ARG A 36 11.51 6.55 19.53
N GLY A 37 10.81 7.27 18.66
CA GLY A 37 11.26 7.63 17.33
C GLY A 37 11.03 6.54 16.28
N GLN A 38 11.61 6.77 15.09
CA GLN A 38 11.60 5.85 13.97
C GLN A 38 12.63 4.73 14.16
N THR A 39 12.24 3.54 13.73
CA THR A 39 13.14 2.39 13.59
C THR A 39 12.90 1.71 12.24
N TRP A 40 13.74 0.75 11.89
CA TRP A 40 13.72 0.13 10.58
C TRP A 40 13.66 -1.39 10.68
N THR A 41 12.97 -2.00 9.75
CA THR A 41 12.86 -3.45 9.60
C THR A 41 12.97 -3.83 8.13
N THR A 42 12.74 -5.09 7.80
CA THR A 42 12.69 -5.62 6.42
C THR A 42 11.47 -6.53 6.25
N LEU A 43 11.03 -6.76 5.01
CA LEU A 43 9.91 -7.66 4.78
C LEU A 43 10.14 -9.09 5.30
N PRO A 44 11.33 -9.72 5.12
CA PRO A 44 11.60 -11.03 5.74
C PRO A 44 11.48 -11.03 7.27
N ALA A 45 11.91 -9.96 7.94
CA ALA A 45 11.76 -9.85 9.39
C ALA A 45 10.29 -9.67 9.81
N LEU A 46 9.51 -8.89 9.06
CA LEU A 46 8.07 -8.77 9.29
C LEU A 46 7.35 -10.10 9.12
N GLN A 47 7.67 -10.87 8.09
CA GLN A 47 7.07 -12.19 7.83
C GLN A 47 7.32 -13.22 8.93
N GLN A 48 8.38 -13.04 9.73
CA GLN A 48 8.66 -13.91 10.88
C GLN A 48 7.82 -13.57 12.12
N SER A 49 7.35 -12.32 12.24
CA SER A 49 6.72 -11.80 13.46
C SER A 49 5.27 -11.35 13.27
N HIS A 50 4.82 -11.18 12.03
CA HIS A 50 3.50 -10.65 11.70
C HIS A 50 2.83 -11.47 10.60
N MET A 51 1.52 -11.66 10.72
CA MET A 51 0.64 -12.21 9.69
C MET A 51 -0.55 -11.28 9.51
N ASN A 52 -1.10 -11.23 8.29
CA ASN A 52 -2.32 -10.49 8.05
C ASN A 52 -3.55 -11.21 8.61
N ALA A 53 -4.42 -10.46 9.26
CA ALA A 53 -5.79 -10.88 9.56
C ALA A 53 -6.71 -10.42 8.42
N PHE A 54 -7.78 -11.19 8.19
CA PHE A 54 -8.81 -10.91 7.21
C PHE A 54 -10.14 -10.68 7.93
N HIS A 55 -10.88 -9.67 7.50
CA HIS A 55 -12.21 -9.38 8.02
C HIS A 55 -13.14 -9.00 6.87
N GLU A 56 -14.17 -9.77 6.65
CA GLU A 56 -15.21 -9.45 5.68
C GLU A 56 -16.17 -8.40 6.27
N TYR A 57 -16.22 -7.23 5.66
CA TYR A 57 -17.12 -6.13 6.06
C TYR A 57 -18.47 -6.23 5.38
N ASP A 58 -18.48 -6.71 4.15
CA ASP A 58 -19.65 -6.94 3.31
C ASP A 58 -19.25 -7.96 2.23
N THR A 59 -20.23 -8.48 1.50
CA THR A 59 -19.99 -9.45 0.43
C THR A 59 -18.98 -8.89 -0.58
N GLY A 60 -17.82 -9.53 -0.68
CA GLY A 60 -16.74 -9.12 -1.57
C GLY A 60 -15.95 -7.89 -1.14
N ILE A 61 -16.12 -7.41 0.11
CA ILE A 61 -15.33 -6.32 0.70
C ILE A 61 -14.58 -6.84 1.92
N ILE A 62 -13.30 -7.11 1.74
CA ILE A 62 -12.48 -7.80 2.74
C ILE A 62 -11.32 -6.91 3.19
N GLY A 63 -11.30 -6.56 4.48
CA GLY A 63 -10.17 -5.87 5.10
C GLY A 63 -9.01 -6.81 5.35
N ILE A 64 -7.79 -6.33 5.09
CA ILE A 64 -6.53 -7.07 5.27
C ILE A 64 -5.59 -6.20 6.08
N GLY A 65 -5.05 -6.71 7.18
CA GLY A 65 -4.09 -5.94 7.98
C GLY A 65 -3.40 -6.79 9.03
N ALA A 66 -2.20 -6.33 9.40
CA ALA A 66 -1.44 -6.80 10.55
C ALA A 66 -1.34 -5.68 11.58
N GLY A 67 -1.15 -6.00 12.84
CA GLY A 67 -0.93 -5.02 13.90
C GLY A 67 0.48 -4.39 13.83
N PHE A 68 0.81 -3.79 12.68
CA PHE A 68 2.10 -3.19 12.41
C PHE A 68 1.95 -1.72 12.01
N ALA A 69 3.00 -0.91 12.22
CA ALA A 69 3.04 0.53 11.95
C ALA A 69 1.89 1.27 12.65
N ILE A 70 1.15 2.11 11.95
CA ILE A 70 -0.02 2.84 12.44
C ILE A 70 -1.31 2.01 12.43
N GLY A 71 -1.21 0.68 12.24
CA GLY A 71 -2.39 -0.18 12.15
C GLY A 71 -3.14 -0.05 10.82
N GLN A 72 -2.40 0.13 9.74
CA GLN A 72 -2.95 0.25 8.38
C GLN A 72 -3.79 -0.96 8.00
N ARG A 73 -4.75 -0.71 7.09
CA ARG A 73 -5.61 -1.73 6.53
C ARG A 73 -5.74 -1.53 5.03
N ALA A 74 -5.51 -2.58 4.26
CA ALA A 74 -5.87 -2.65 2.86
C ALA A 74 -7.29 -3.24 2.72
N ILE A 75 -7.99 -2.90 1.66
CA ILE A 75 -9.32 -3.45 1.36
C ILE A 75 -9.27 -4.16 0.02
N LEU A 76 -9.48 -5.47 0.03
CA LEU A 76 -9.75 -6.23 -1.18
C LEU A 76 -11.21 -6.02 -1.57
N VAL A 77 -11.45 -5.47 -2.77
CA VAL A 77 -12.79 -5.29 -3.32
C VAL A 77 -12.93 -6.20 -4.53
N GLN A 78 -13.88 -7.14 -4.44
CA GLN A 78 -14.23 -8.03 -5.56
C GLN A 78 -15.27 -7.35 -6.44
N THR A 79 -15.03 -7.33 -7.74
CA THR A 79 -15.94 -6.77 -8.74
C THR A 79 -16.08 -7.72 -9.92
N GLU A 80 -17.14 -7.57 -10.73
CA GLU A 80 -17.31 -8.34 -11.97
C GLU A 80 -16.13 -8.18 -12.94
N GLY A 81 -15.51 -6.98 -12.96
CA GLY A 81 -14.37 -6.69 -13.81
C GLY A 81 -13.03 -7.20 -13.29
N GLY A 82 -12.99 -7.82 -12.09
CA GLY A 82 -11.80 -8.30 -11.39
C GLY A 82 -11.60 -7.63 -10.03
N ASN A 83 -10.69 -8.18 -9.24
CA ASN A 83 -10.44 -7.69 -7.88
C ASN A 83 -9.46 -6.51 -7.90
N ILE A 84 -9.74 -5.53 -7.04
CA ILE A 84 -8.84 -4.41 -6.77
C ILE A 84 -8.42 -4.44 -5.29
N LEU A 85 -7.13 -4.24 -5.04
CA LEU A 85 -6.65 -3.93 -3.70
C LEU A 85 -6.64 -2.41 -3.54
N TRP A 86 -7.44 -1.92 -2.61
CA TRP A 86 -7.47 -0.53 -2.20
C TRP A 86 -6.56 -0.34 -1.00
N ASP A 87 -5.53 0.47 -1.16
CA ASP A 87 -4.40 0.64 -0.24
C ASP A 87 -3.53 -0.61 -0.08
N CYS A 88 -2.35 -0.45 0.51
CA CYS A 88 -1.44 -1.52 0.85
C CYS A 88 -1.06 -1.48 2.34
N VAL A 89 -0.68 -2.64 2.85
CA VAL A 89 -0.06 -2.79 4.17
C VAL A 89 1.36 -3.30 4.01
N ALA A 90 2.21 -3.04 5.01
CA ALA A 90 3.63 -3.40 4.93
C ALA A 90 3.87 -4.91 4.93
N THR A 91 3.03 -5.67 5.62
CA THR A 91 3.17 -7.12 5.73
C THR A 91 2.55 -7.81 4.52
N LEU A 92 3.35 -8.57 3.78
CA LEU A 92 2.89 -9.46 2.73
C LEU A 92 3.47 -10.85 2.99
N ASP A 93 2.67 -11.73 3.55
CA ASP A 93 3.04 -13.11 3.88
C ASP A 93 2.52 -14.11 2.82
N PRO A 94 3.10 -15.34 2.74
CA PRO A 94 2.71 -16.33 1.74
C PRO A 94 1.24 -16.77 1.84
N ALA A 95 0.67 -16.80 3.05
CA ALA A 95 -0.74 -17.19 3.25
C ALA A 95 -1.67 -16.11 2.66
N THR A 96 -1.37 -14.84 2.87
CA THR A 96 -2.07 -13.71 2.24
C THR A 96 -2.07 -13.83 0.72
N VAL A 97 -0.90 -14.10 0.12
CA VAL A 97 -0.79 -14.28 -1.33
C VAL A 97 -1.64 -15.45 -1.82
N SER A 98 -1.60 -16.59 -1.12
CA SER A 98 -2.36 -17.79 -1.48
C SER A 98 -3.88 -17.57 -1.37
N LEU A 99 -4.33 -16.92 -0.30
CA LEU A 99 -5.75 -16.62 -0.08
C LEU A 99 -6.29 -15.68 -1.18
N ILE A 100 -5.60 -14.58 -1.46
CA ILE A 100 -6.04 -13.64 -2.50
C ILE A 100 -6.01 -14.29 -3.89
N LYS A 101 -5.01 -15.13 -4.19
CA LYS A 101 -5.00 -15.92 -5.44
C LYS A 101 -6.18 -16.87 -5.52
N GLY A 102 -6.56 -17.52 -4.42
CA GLY A 102 -7.76 -18.36 -4.33
C GLY A 102 -9.07 -17.60 -4.55
N LEU A 103 -9.10 -16.30 -4.23
CA LEU A 103 -10.22 -15.40 -4.48
C LEU A 103 -10.21 -14.77 -5.90
N GLY A 104 -9.32 -15.22 -6.80
CA GLY A 104 -9.22 -14.72 -8.18
C GLY A 104 -8.05 -13.76 -8.44
N GLY A 105 -7.16 -13.57 -7.47
CA GLY A 105 -5.98 -12.69 -7.60
C GLY A 105 -6.32 -11.20 -7.56
N LEU A 106 -5.39 -10.37 -8.04
CA LEU A 106 -5.58 -8.92 -8.17
C LEU A 106 -5.45 -8.50 -9.63
N LYS A 107 -6.37 -7.69 -10.12
CA LYS A 107 -6.31 -7.04 -11.43
C LYS A 107 -5.56 -5.71 -11.35
N ALA A 108 -5.66 -5.01 -10.24
CA ALA A 108 -4.97 -3.76 -9.98
C ALA A 108 -4.83 -3.49 -8.47
N ILE A 109 -3.90 -2.62 -8.15
CA ILE A 109 -3.77 -1.96 -6.86
C ILE A 109 -4.02 -0.47 -7.10
N ALA A 110 -4.79 0.18 -6.22
CA ALA A 110 -4.90 1.63 -6.19
C ALA A 110 -4.74 2.12 -4.76
N ILE A 111 -4.04 3.21 -4.56
CA ILE A 111 -3.67 3.68 -3.22
C ILE A 111 -4.19 5.09 -3.01
N SER A 112 -4.82 5.29 -1.86
CA SER A 112 -5.46 6.54 -1.48
C SER A 112 -4.48 7.71 -1.34
N HIS A 113 -3.35 7.50 -0.68
CA HIS A 113 -2.33 8.53 -0.42
C HIS A 113 -1.02 7.90 0.13
N PRO A 114 0.07 8.67 0.25
CA PRO A 114 1.41 8.17 0.58
C PRO A 114 1.56 7.33 1.85
N HIS A 115 0.74 7.53 2.88
CA HIS A 115 0.80 6.70 4.10
C HIS A 115 0.50 5.21 3.85
N PHE A 116 -0.08 4.85 2.70
CA PHE A 116 -0.37 3.47 2.30
C PHE A 116 0.53 2.93 1.19
N TYR A 117 1.58 3.66 0.78
CA TYR A 117 2.50 3.15 -0.24
C TYR A 117 3.26 1.89 0.21
N THR A 118 3.63 1.82 1.47
CA THR A 118 4.20 0.65 2.17
C THR A 118 5.10 -0.24 1.28
N THR A 119 4.78 -1.52 1.16
CA THR A 119 5.48 -2.51 0.31
C THR A 119 4.76 -2.74 -1.03
N MET A 120 4.13 -1.71 -1.61
CA MET A 120 3.27 -1.83 -2.79
C MET A 120 3.94 -2.54 -3.98
N ASN A 121 5.27 -2.40 -4.15
CA ASN A 121 5.99 -3.06 -5.24
C ASN A 121 6.04 -4.58 -5.06
N GLU A 122 6.18 -5.08 -3.83
CA GLU A 122 6.12 -6.51 -3.51
C GLU A 122 4.71 -7.06 -3.75
N TRP A 123 3.68 -6.31 -3.37
CA TRP A 123 2.29 -6.66 -3.68
C TRP A 123 2.08 -6.77 -5.19
N ALA A 124 2.48 -5.74 -5.94
CA ALA A 124 2.34 -5.75 -7.40
C ALA A 124 3.12 -6.89 -8.06
N GLN A 125 4.31 -7.21 -7.57
CA GLN A 125 5.11 -8.33 -8.07
C GLN A 125 4.44 -9.68 -7.78
N ALA A 126 3.91 -9.88 -6.57
CA ALA A 126 3.28 -11.15 -6.18
C ALA A 126 2.02 -11.48 -7.01
N PHE A 127 1.30 -10.45 -7.47
CA PHE A 127 0.06 -10.60 -8.22
C PHE A 127 0.18 -10.26 -9.71
N GLY A 128 1.32 -9.73 -10.17
CA GLY A 128 1.54 -9.36 -11.57
C GLY A 128 0.62 -8.24 -12.05
N CYS A 129 0.28 -7.27 -11.20
CA CYS A 129 -0.70 -6.25 -11.51
C CYS A 129 -0.15 -4.81 -11.39
N PRO A 130 -0.74 -3.81 -12.07
CA PRO A 130 -0.34 -2.42 -11.96
C PRO A 130 -0.75 -1.79 -10.61
N ILE A 131 0.00 -0.74 -10.22
CA ILE A 131 -0.30 0.13 -9.09
C ILE A 131 -0.70 1.51 -9.64
N HIS A 132 -1.89 1.97 -9.33
CA HIS A 132 -2.39 3.28 -9.75
C HIS A 132 -2.25 4.30 -8.62
N LEU A 133 -1.43 5.35 -8.86
CA LEU A 133 -1.18 6.45 -7.93
C LEU A 133 -1.48 7.77 -8.63
N HIS A 134 -1.99 8.75 -7.89
CA HIS A 134 -2.18 10.08 -8.46
C HIS A 134 -0.82 10.80 -8.62
N ALA A 135 -0.59 11.43 -9.78
CA ALA A 135 0.68 12.07 -10.11
C ALA A 135 1.05 13.24 -9.20
N ALA A 136 0.07 13.88 -8.55
CA ALA A 136 0.34 14.97 -7.61
C ALA A 136 1.12 14.52 -6.37
N ASP A 137 1.13 13.21 -6.06
CA ASP A 137 1.86 12.65 -4.91
C ASP A 137 3.12 11.87 -5.34
N GLN A 138 3.61 12.06 -6.57
CA GLN A 138 4.74 11.30 -7.10
C GLN A 138 6.05 11.53 -6.32
N GLU A 139 6.23 12.68 -5.68
CA GLU A 139 7.41 13.00 -4.88
C GLU A 139 7.54 12.10 -3.64
N TRP A 140 6.42 11.59 -3.13
CA TRP A 140 6.34 10.69 -1.98
C TRP A 140 6.60 9.22 -2.33
N ILE A 141 6.90 8.90 -3.59
CA ILE A 141 7.24 7.54 -4.00
C ILE A 141 8.71 7.27 -3.67
N MET A 142 8.97 6.83 -2.46
CA MET A 142 10.34 6.58 -1.97
C MET A 142 11.03 5.46 -2.76
N ARG A 143 10.29 4.42 -3.14
CA ARG A 143 10.81 3.32 -3.95
C ARG A 143 10.02 3.21 -5.27
N LYS A 144 10.66 3.59 -6.37
CA LYS A 144 10.10 3.45 -7.73
C LYS A 144 10.02 1.97 -8.13
N GLY A 145 9.08 1.64 -9.03
CA GLY A 145 8.91 0.30 -9.56
C GLY A 145 8.20 0.29 -10.92
N PRO A 146 8.40 -0.73 -11.75
CA PRO A 146 7.85 -0.79 -13.12
C PRO A 146 6.32 -0.94 -13.15
N ALA A 147 5.73 -1.43 -12.07
CA ALA A 147 4.28 -1.60 -11.96
C ALA A 147 3.53 -0.29 -11.70
N ILE A 148 4.22 0.77 -11.24
CA ILE A 148 3.59 2.05 -10.90
C ILE A 148 3.12 2.75 -12.17
N LYS A 149 1.83 3.11 -12.18
CA LYS A 149 1.15 3.88 -13.23
C LYS A 149 0.58 5.15 -12.62
N LEU A 150 1.17 6.27 -12.97
CA LEU A 150 0.68 7.58 -12.54
C LEU A 150 -0.51 8.01 -13.41
N TRP A 151 -1.57 8.50 -12.77
CA TRP A 151 -2.71 9.08 -13.44
C TRP A 151 -2.91 10.54 -13.00
N GLN A 152 -3.62 11.32 -13.80
CA GLN A 152 -3.83 12.76 -13.61
C GLN A 152 -5.31 13.13 -13.79
N GLY A 153 -5.66 14.32 -13.36
CA GLY A 153 -7.03 14.84 -13.44
C GLY A 153 -7.89 14.47 -12.23
N ASP A 154 -9.15 14.75 -12.30
CA ASP A 154 -10.06 14.59 -11.15
C ASP A 154 -10.63 13.17 -11.04
N THR A 155 -10.69 12.44 -12.15
CA THR A 155 -11.23 11.08 -12.19
C THR A 155 -10.43 10.19 -13.13
N PHE A 156 -10.32 8.90 -12.77
CA PHE A 156 -9.68 7.88 -13.60
C PHE A 156 -10.48 6.57 -13.53
N LYS A 157 -11.15 6.21 -14.63
CA LYS A 157 -11.90 4.96 -14.72
C LYS A 157 -10.93 3.80 -14.99
N LEU A 158 -10.87 2.83 -14.08
CA LEU A 158 -10.08 1.60 -14.24
C LEU A 158 -10.84 0.58 -15.11
N TRP A 159 -12.11 0.31 -14.77
CA TRP A 159 -13.07 -0.51 -15.52
C TRP A 159 -14.51 -0.18 -15.05
N ASP A 160 -15.50 -0.86 -15.63
CA ASP A 160 -16.89 -0.64 -15.23
C ASP A 160 -17.10 -0.99 -13.75
N GLY A 161 -17.66 -0.05 -13.02
CA GLY A 161 -17.87 -0.15 -11.57
C GLY A 161 -16.65 0.23 -10.71
N VAL A 162 -15.49 0.63 -11.31
CA VAL A 162 -14.34 1.08 -10.55
C VAL A 162 -13.74 2.36 -11.14
N THR A 163 -13.93 3.45 -10.42
CA THR A 163 -13.41 4.77 -10.76
C THR A 163 -12.64 5.35 -9.58
N LEU A 164 -11.46 5.87 -9.82
CA LEU A 164 -10.68 6.64 -8.86
C LEU A 164 -11.08 8.12 -8.98
N VAL A 165 -11.28 8.78 -7.86
CA VAL A 165 -11.66 10.20 -7.79
C VAL A 165 -10.67 10.92 -6.90
N ARG A 166 -10.01 11.95 -7.43
CA ARG A 166 -9.13 12.81 -6.67
C ARG A 166 -9.95 13.72 -5.77
N CYS A 167 -9.69 13.68 -4.48
CA CYS A 167 -10.33 14.54 -3.48
C CYS A 167 -9.34 15.52 -2.84
N GLY A 168 -8.04 15.28 -3.00
CA GLY A 168 -7.02 16.00 -2.25
C GLY A 168 -7.04 15.62 -0.77
N GLY A 169 -6.67 16.55 0.08
CA GLY A 169 -6.55 16.36 1.52
C GLY A 169 -5.18 16.80 2.00
N HIS A 170 -4.61 16.11 2.98
CA HIS A 170 -3.26 16.41 3.46
C HIS A 170 -2.16 16.04 2.43
N PHE A 171 -2.48 15.20 1.45
CA PHE A 171 -1.69 15.03 0.23
C PHE A 171 -2.50 15.53 -0.97
N PRO A 172 -1.86 16.27 -1.90
CA PRO A 172 -2.55 16.86 -3.06
C PRO A 172 -3.24 15.84 -3.97
N GLY A 173 -2.67 14.63 -4.06
CA GLY A 173 -3.19 13.51 -4.85
C GLY A 173 -4.15 12.60 -4.10
N GLY A 174 -4.57 12.96 -2.90
CA GLY A 174 -5.48 12.15 -2.09
C GLY A 174 -6.70 11.69 -2.90
N THR A 175 -6.95 10.38 -2.90
CA THR A 175 -7.89 9.71 -3.82
C THR A 175 -8.89 8.86 -3.05
N VAL A 176 -10.10 8.72 -3.58
CA VAL A 176 -11.09 7.72 -3.15
C VAL A 176 -11.46 6.80 -4.32
N LYS A 177 -11.92 5.59 -3.99
CA LYS A 177 -12.48 4.64 -4.96
C LYS A 177 -14.01 4.72 -4.92
N ARG A 178 -14.63 4.91 -6.06
CA ARG A 178 -16.06 4.82 -6.30
C ARG A 178 -16.40 3.60 -7.14
#